data_57d8e61b6518491887d47e6953c8f6de
#
_entry.id   57d8e61b6518491887d47e6953c8f6de
#
_cell.length_a   1.000
_cell.length_b   1.000
_cell.length_c   1.000
_cell.angle_alpha   90.00
_cell.angle_beta   90.00
_cell.angle_gamma   90.00
#
_symmetry.space_group_name_H-M   'P 1'
#
loop_
_entity.id
_entity.type
_entity.pdbx_description
1 polymer ?
#
loop_
_entity_poly.entity_id
_entity_poly.type
_entity_poly.pdbx_seq_one_letter_code
_entity_poly.pdbx_strand_id
1 'polypeptide(L)'
;FIKGPKVIQFAPRKSDESNFYISKEIETVISLKAETHNFPTTVEPFNGAATGSGGEIRDRLAGGRGSIPLAGTAVYMTPYSRINNKEWENNIEERKWLYQTPVEILIKASNGASDFGNKFGQPLISGSILTFENDNDGEIQSYDKVVMLAGGIGFANKEHSIKNKPEKDDLIVIMGGDNYRIGMGGAAVSSADTGEFSTGIELNAIQRS
;
A
#
# COMPACT_ATOMS: atom_id res chain seq x y z
N PHE A 1 5.63 -0.83 16.18
CA PHE A 1 7.06 -0.52 16.45
C PHE A 1 7.73 -1.62 17.22
N ILE A 2 8.98 -1.92 16.85
CA ILE A 2 9.87 -2.81 17.61
C ILE A 2 11.14 -2.05 18.00
N LYS A 3 11.85 -2.52 19.02
CA LYS A 3 13.11 -1.90 19.45
C LYS A 3 14.14 -1.92 18.31
N GLY A 4 14.67 -0.74 18.00
CA GLY A 4 15.75 -0.55 17.04
C GLY A 4 17.13 -0.46 17.70
N PRO A 5 18.20 -0.33 16.91
CA PRO A 5 19.54 -0.09 17.41
C PRO A 5 19.68 1.30 18.00
N LYS A 6 20.72 1.51 18.79
CA LYS A 6 21.22 2.85 19.08
C LYS A 6 22.02 3.34 17.88
N VAL A 7 21.82 4.57 17.48
CA VAL A 7 22.51 5.18 16.35
C VAL A 7 23.02 6.56 16.73
N ILE A 8 24.09 6.98 16.09
CA ILE A 8 24.60 8.36 16.18
C ILE A 8 23.92 9.16 15.07
N GLN A 9 23.18 10.18 15.47
CA GLN A 9 22.51 11.07 14.53
C GLN A 9 23.05 12.51 14.69
N PHE A 10 23.25 13.18 13.56
CA PHE A 10 23.51 14.60 13.53
C PHE A 10 22.17 15.33 13.63
N ALA A 11 21.94 16.00 14.72
CA ALA A 11 20.64 16.57 15.06
C ALA A 11 20.79 17.93 15.74
N PRO A 12 19.76 18.78 15.73
CA PRO A 12 19.79 20.05 16.48
C PRO A 12 20.13 19.81 17.95
N ARG A 13 20.97 20.70 18.52
CA ARG A 13 21.36 20.63 19.92
C ARG A 13 20.14 20.66 20.84
N LYS A 14 19.19 21.54 20.52
CA LYS A 14 17.86 21.62 21.14
C LYS A 14 16.81 21.77 20.05
N SER A 15 15.57 21.40 20.32
CA SER A 15 14.46 21.48 19.37
C SER A 15 14.14 22.90 18.89
N ASP A 16 14.44 23.89 19.70
CA ASP A 16 14.25 25.32 19.44
C ASP A 16 15.52 26.06 18.95
N GLU A 17 16.66 25.36 18.89
CA GLU A 17 17.94 25.90 18.42
C GLU A 17 18.40 25.24 17.10
N SER A 18 17.73 25.58 16.00
CA SER A 18 18.01 24.98 14.69
C SER A 18 19.40 25.33 14.09
N ASN A 19 20.09 26.32 14.64
CA ASN A 19 21.37 26.76 14.10
C ASN A 19 22.57 25.95 14.60
N PHE A 20 22.39 25.11 15.60
CA PHE A 20 23.46 24.31 16.20
C PHE A 20 23.16 22.85 16.16
N TYR A 21 23.92 22.11 15.35
CA TYR A 21 23.82 20.67 15.22
C TYR A 21 24.98 20.00 15.94
N ILE A 22 24.68 18.90 16.58
CA ILE A 22 25.65 18.03 17.27
C ILE A 22 25.38 16.57 16.97
N SER A 23 26.41 15.73 17.10
CA SER A 23 26.23 14.27 17.11
C SER A 23 25.60 13.84 18.42
N LYS A 24 24.46 13.16 18.34
CA LYS A 24 23.74 12.59 19.47
C LYS A 24 23.58 11.09 19.29
N GLU A 25 23.81 10.32 20.34
CA GLU A 25 23.36 8.96 20.40
C GLU A 25 21.86 8.94 20.71
N ILE A 26 21.08 8.28 19.87
CA ILE A 26 19.64 8.15 20.04
C ILE A 26 19.23 6.67 20.09
N GLU A 27 18.25 6.36 20.93
CA GLU A 27 17.56 5.09 20.87
C GLU A 27 16.51 5.16 19.76
N THR A 28 16.44 4.12 18.93
CA THR A 28 15.50 4.05 17.83
C THR A 28 14.48 2.94 18.01
N VAL A 29 13.40 3.05 17.26
CA VAL A 29 12.44 1.99 17.00
C VAL A 29 12.33 1.77 15.50
N ILE A 30 12.09 0.52 15.11
CA ILE A 30 11.80 0.16 13.72
C ILE A 30 10.29 0.12 13.57
N SER A 31 9.78 0.79 12.54
CA SER A 31 8.38 0.74 12.14
C SER A 31 8.21 -0.28 11.02
N LEU A 32 7.18 -1.11 11.14
CA LEU A 32 6.79 -2.10 10.14
C LEU A 32 5.29 -1.97 9.91
N LYS A 33 4.89 -2.07 8.65
CA LYS A 33 3.49 -2.10 8.25
C LYS A 33 3.33 -3.01 7.04
N ALA A 34 2.24 -3.74 7.01
CA ALA A 34 1.73 -4.41 5.83
C ALA A 34 0.28 -3.98 5.61
N GLU A 35 -0.10 -3.82 4.36
CA GLU A 35 -1.42 -3.38 3.92
C GLU A 35 -1.87 -4.19 2.72
N THR A 36 -3.16 -4.48 2.62
CA THR A 36 -3.77 -5.09 1.43
C THR A 36 -4.59 -4.06 0.68
N HIS A 37 -4.49 -4.07 -0.64
CA HIS A 37 -5.30 -3.19 -1.49
C HIS A 37 -5.75 -3.92 -2.75
N ASN A 38 -6.66 -4.89 -2.57
CA ASN A 38 -6.97 -5.92 -3.55
C ASN A 38 -7.87 -5.43 -4.68
N PHE A 39 -9.14 -5.14 -4.36
CA PHE A 39 -10.15 -4.80 -5.35
C PHE A 39 -9.79 -3.54 -6.16
N PRO A 40 -9.35 -2.43 -5.57
CA PRO A 40 -8.94 -1.27 -6.35
C PRO A 40 -7.77 -1.57 -7.29
N THR A 41 -6.83 -2.44 -6.89
CA THR A 41 -5.73 -2.87 -7.74
C THR A 41 -6.20 -3.77 -8.90
N THR A 42 -7.30 -4.52 -8.71
CA THR A 42 -7.90 -5.30 -9.78
C THR A 42 -8.48 -4.41 -10.88
N VAL A 43 -9.20 -3.35 -10.51
CA VAL A 43 -9.98 -2.50 -11.43
C VAL A 43 -9.14 -1.35 -11.99
N GLU A 44 -8.42 -0.66 -11.15
CA GLU A 44 -7.52 0.46 -11.48
C GLU A 44 -6.10 0.20 -10.97
N PRO A 45 -5.34 -0.69 -11.61
CA PRO A 45 -4.11 -1.23 -11.06
C PRO A 45 -3.06 -0.18 -10.67
N PHE A 46 -2.88 0.87 -11.48
CA PHE A 46 -1.92 1.93 -11.18
C PHE A 46 -2.31 2.70 -9.91
N ASN A 47 -3.52 3.27 -9.91
CA ASN A 47 -4.01 4.07 -8.79
C ASN A 47 -4.30 3.21 -7.54
N GLY A 48 -4.80 1.99 -7.74
CA GLY A 48 -5.05 1.04 -6.68
C GLY A 48 -3.76 0.65 -5.94
N ALA A 49 -2.72 0.27 -6.67
CA ALA A 49 -1.44 -0.09 -6.06
C ALA A 49 -0.69 1.12 -5.48
N ALA A 50 -0.81 2.30 -6.11
CA ALA A 50 -0.30 3.55 -5.54
C ALA A 50 -0.94 3.84 -4.18
N THR A 51 -2.26 3.69 -4.08
CA THR A 51 -2.99 3.87 -2.83
C THR A 51 -2.61 2.82 -1.78
N GLY A 52 -2.40 1.57 -2.19
CA GLY A 52 -1.92 0.50 -1.30
C GLY A 52 -0.57 0.81 -0.67
N SER A 53 0.42 1.18 -1.49
CA SER A 53 1.73 1.66 -0.99
C SER A 53 1.58 2.93 -0.15
N GLY A 54 0.72 3.84 -0.58
CA GLY A 54 0.43 5.06 0.17
C GLY A 54 -0.19 4.79 1.53
N GLY A 55 -1.05 3.77 1.65
CA GLY A 55 -1.68 3.38 2.91
C GLY A 55 -0.65 2.96 3.95
N GLU A 56 0.24 2.05 3.58
CA GLU A 56 1.27 1.58 4.50
C GLU A 56 2.28 2.67 4.87
N ILE A 57 2.63 3.55 3.93
CA ILE A 57 3.51 4.70 4.19
C ILE A 57 2.85 5.69 5.14
N ARG A 58 1.59 6.05 4.89
CA ARG A 58 0.84 6.99 5.75
C ARG A 58 0.71 6.49 7.18
N ASP A 59 0.42 5.20 7.36
CA ASP A 59 0.29 4.61 8.69
C ASP A 59 1.61 4.66 9.47
N ARG A 60 2.73 4.45 8.79
CA ARG A 60 4.05 4.55 9.43
C ARG A 60 4.42 6.00 9.72
N LEU A 61 4.20 6.92 8.79
CA LEU A 61 4.44 8.35 9.01
C LEU A 61 3.60 8.91 10.17
N ALA A 62 2.35 8.42 10.32
CA ALA A 62 1.46 8.82 11.39
C ALA A 62 1.66 8.02 12.69
N GLY A 63 2.55 7.04 12.70
CA GLY A 63 2.87 6.24 13.88
C GLY A 63 3.55 7.08 14.96
N GLY A 64 2.98 7.12 16.16
CA GLY A 64 3.48 8.00 17.23
C GLY A 64 3.45 9.47 16.84
N ARG A 65 4.60 10.14 16.89
CA ARG A 65 4.82 11.53 16.48
C ARG A 65 5.54 11.64 15.12
N GLY A 66 5.84 10.52 14.50
CA GLY A 66 6.42 10.42 13.19
C GLY A 66 7.46 9.30 13.07
N SER A 67 7.61 8.80 11.85
CA SER A 67 8.67 7.88 11.49
C SER A 67 9.15 8.18 10.06
N ILE A 68 10.30 7.69 9.71
CA ILE A 68 10.93 7.89 8.41
C ILE A 68 10.83 6.58 7.64
N PRO A 69 10.16 6.54 6.48
CA PRO A 69 10.15 5.35 5.62
C PRO A 69 11.55 5.12 5.03
N LEU A 70 11.96 3.87 4.92
CA LEU A 70 13.27 3.48 4.37
C LEU A 70 13.14 2.65 3.11
N ALA A 71 12.31 1.63 3.14
CA ALA A 71 12.17 0.70 2.03
C ALA A 71 10.79 0.05 2.05
N GLY A 72 10.29 -0.27 0.86
CA GLY A 72 9.02 -0.94 0.67
C GLY A 72 9.14 -2.24 -0.11
N THR A 73 8.09 -3.02 -0.06
CA THR A 73 7.88 -4.23 -0.84
C THR A 73 6.46 -4.29 -1.37
N ALA A 74 6.27 -4.95 -2.50
CA ALA A 74 4.94 -5.22 -3.04
C ALA A 74 4.86 -6.67 -3.53
N VAL A 75 3.79 -7.35 -3.13
CA VAL A 75 3.48 -8.71 -3.59
C VAL A 75 2.18 -8.66 -4.34
N TYR A 76 2.13 -9.32 -5.50
CA TYR A 76 0.93 -9.42 -6.32
C TYR A 76 0.56 -10.89 -6.52
N MET A 77 -0.72 -11.19 -6.39
CA MET A 77 -1.28 -12.51 -6.68
C MET A 77 -2.36 -12.34 -7.73
N THR A 78 -2.18 -13.00 -8.88
CA THR A 78 -3.05 -12.84 -10.06
C THR A 78 -3.41 -14.21 -10.64
N PRO A 79 -4.41 -14.27 -11.53
CA PRO A 79 -4.54 -15.41 -12.44
C PRO A 79 -3.27 -15.62 -13.26
N TYR A 80 -3.17 -16.71 -13.97
CA TYR A 80 -2.02 -17.00 -14.85
C TYR A 80 -1.82 -15.89 -15.87
N SER A 81 -0.58 -15.50 -16.06
CA SER A 81 -0.21 -14.39 -16.95
C SER A 81 -0.22 -14.77 -18.44
N ARG A 82 -0.06 -16.04 -18.76
CA ARG A 82 0.01 -16.58 -20.13
C ARG A 82 1.07 -15.96 -21.03
N ILE A 83 2.04 -15.22 -20.45
CA ILE A 83 3.11 -14.55 -21.22
C ILE A 83 3.95 -15.53 -22.00
N ASN A 84 4.28 -16.65 -21.39
CA ASN A 84 5.15 -17.65 -21.99
C ASN A 84 4.38 -18.80 -22.66
N ASN A 85 3.07 -18.68 -22.76
CA ASN A 85 2.18 -19.68 -23.35
C ASN A 85 2.49 -21.11 -22.87
N LYS A 86 2.63 -21.26 -21.56
CA LYS A 86 2.89 -22.58 -20.95
C LYS A 86 1.65 -23.46 -21.08
N GLU A 87 1.86 -24.72 -21.43
CA GLU A 87 0.78 -25.69 -21.67
C GLU A 87 -0.18 -25.76 -20.45
N TRP A 88 0.35 -25.77 -19.24
CA TRP A 88 -0.43 -25.82 -18.02
C TRP A 88 -1.23 -24.54 -17.71
N GLU A 89 -0.79 -23.38 -18.23
CA GLU A 89 -1.54 -22.12 -18.11
C GLU A 89 -2.79 -22.08 -19.00
N ASN A 90 -2.84 -22.92 -20.04
CA ASN A 90 -3.91 -22.97 -21.02
C ASN A 90 -4.98 -24.03 -20.71
N ASN A 91 -4.81 -24.79 -19.63
CA ASN A 91 -5.81 -25.79 -19.20
C ASN A 91 -7.12 -25.17 -18.71
N ILE A 92 -7.08 -23.88 -18.34
CA ILE A 92 -8.24 -23.12 -17.87
C ILE A 92 -8.43 -21.95 -18.85
N GLU A 93 -9.65 -21.78 -19.34
CA GLU A 93 -9.98 -20.69 -20.26
C GLU A 93 -9.87 -19.35 -19.53
N GLU A 94 -9.29 -18.35 -20.19
CA GLU A 94 -9.19 -16.98 -19.66
C GLU A 94 -10.59 -16.39 -19.48
N ARG A 95 -10.85 -15.83 -18.31
CA ARG A 95 -12.16 -15.28 -17.97
C ARG A 95 -12.36 -13.90 -18.57
N LYS A 96 -13.44 -13.75 -19.32
CA LYS A 96 -13.77 -12.51 -20.06
C LYS A 96 -14.22 -11.35 -19.18
N TRP A 97 -14.59 -11.62 -17.94
CA TRP A 97 -15.07 -10.58 -17.02
C TRP A 97 -13.97 -9.92 -16.19
N LEU A 98 -12.73 -10.32 -16.37
CA LEU A 98 -11.59 -9.60 -15.80
C LEU A 98 -11.49 -8.22 -16.46
N TYR A 99 -11.26 -7.20 -15.63
CA TYR A 99 -11.22 -5.80 -16.10
C TYR A 99 -10.05 -5.51 -17.02
N GLN A 100 -8.93 -6.17 -16.78
CA GLN A 100 -7.68 -6.08 -17.53
C GLN A 100 -6.99 -7.44 -17.49
N THR A 101 -6.09 -7.68 -18.43
CA THR A 101 -5.30 -8.91 -18.38
C THR A 101 -4.36 -8.94 -17.15
N PRO A 102 -4.04 -10.11 -16.61
CA PRO A 102 -3.10 -10.23 -15.49
C PRO A 102 -1.77 -9.50 -15.72
N VAL A 103 -1.27 -9.52 -16.95
CA VAL A 103 -0.02 -8.82 -17.35
C VAL A 103 -0.17 -7.31 -17.24
N GLU A 104 -1.25 -6.76 -17.77
CA GLU A 104 -1.51 -5.31 -17.68
C GLU A 104 -1.66 -4.86 -16.24
N ILE A 105 -2.36 -5.65 -15.41
CA ILE A 105 -2.50 -5.41 -13.98
C ILE A 105 -1.13 -5.36 -13.31
N LEU A 106 -0.29 -6.37 -13.53
CA LEU A 106 1.03 -6.46 -12.92
C LEU A 106 1.93 -5.27 -13.29
N ILE A 107 1.97 -4.89 -14.57
CA ILE A 107 2.77 -3.75 -15.04
C ILE A 107 2.28 -2.44 -14.43
N LYS A 108 0.98 -2.18 -14.52
CA LYS A 108 0.38 -0.93 -14.03
C LYS A 108 0.47 -0.83 -12.51
N ALA A 109 0.18 -1.91 -11.80
CA ALA A 109 0.25 -1.95 -10.34
C ALA A 109 1.69 -1.73 -9.83
N SER A 110 2.67 -2.41 -10.44
CA SER A 110 4.08 -2.20 -10.09
C SER A 110 4.52 -0.75 -10.30
N ASN A 111 4.13 -0.13 -11.43
CA ASN A 111 4.43 1.26 -11.71
C ASN A 111 3.76 2.21 -10.71
N GLY A 112 2.49 1.96 -10.36
CA GLY A 112 1.76 2.80 -9.40
C GLY A 112 2.35 2.74 -7.99
N ALA A 113 2.65 1.55 -7.50
CA ALA A 113 3.27 1.37 -6.20
C ALA A 113 4.65 2.02 -6.12
N SER A 114 5.47 1.87 -7.16
CA SER A 114 6.80 2.49 -7.26
C SER A 114 6.72 4.01 -7.34
N ASP A 115 5.79 4.55 -8.13
CA ASP A 115 5.58 6.00 -8.28
C ASP A 115 5.24 6.64 -6.93
N PHE A 116 4.32 6.05 -6.18
CA PHE A 116 3.96 6.57 -4.85
C PHE A 116 5.13 6.47 -3.87
N GLY A 117 5.77 5.32 -3.79
CA GLY A 117 6.91 5.09 -2.89
C GLY A 117 8.04 6.08 -3.15
N ASN A 118 8.40 6.27 -4.41
CA ASN A 118 9.47 7.19 -4.79
C ASN A 118 9.19 8.64 -4.41
N LYS A 119 7.93 9.09 -4.45
CA LYS A 119 7.53 10.44 -4.01
C LYS A 119 7.76 10.67 -2.52
N PHE A 120 7.74 9.63 -1.72
CA PHE A 120 7.97 9.67 -0.28
C PHE A 120 9.37 9.20 0.15
N GLY A 121 10.26 8.98 -0.81
CA GLY A 121 11.62 8.50 -0.52
C GLY A 121 11.67 7.05 -0.05
N GLN A 122 10.65 6.25 -0.35
CA GLN A 122 10.58 4.84 -0.06
C GLN A 122 10.67 4.01 -1.35
N PRO A 123 11.85 3.60 -1.80
CA PRO A 123 11.96 2.71 -2.94
C PRO A 123 11.36 1.33 -2.63
N LEU A 124 10.72 0.72 -3.61
CA LEU A 124 10.40 -0.70 -3.55
C LEU A 124 11.68 -1.50 -3.83
N ILE A 125 12.15 -2.24 -2.84
CA ILE A 125 13.42 -2.97 -2.92
C ILE A 125 13.25 -4.46 -3.15
N SER A 126 12.05 -4.96 -2.99
CA SER A 126 11.70 -6.37 -3.23
C SER A 126 10.22 -6.52 -3.54
N GLY A 127 9.87 -7.67 -4.04
CA GLY A 127 8.50 -8.06 -4.29
C GLY A 127 8.41 -9.51 -4.76
N SER A 128 7.18 -9.96 -4.95
CA SER A 128 6.92 -11.28 -5.48
C SER A 128 5.68 -11.26 -6.35
N ILE A 129 5.66 -12.13 -7.34
CA ILE A 129 4.48 -12.42 -8.15
C ILE A 129 4.12 -13.87 -7.92
N LEU A 130 2.87 -14.11 -7.56
CA LEU A 130 2.30 -15.42 -7.36
C LEU A 130 1.11 -15.55 -8.32
N THR A 131 1.05 -16.66 -9.05
CA THR A 131 -0.07 -16.91 -9.96
C THR A 131 -0.70 -18.25 -9.61
N PHE A 132 -2.02 -18.31 -9.68
CA PHE A 132 -2.74 -19.53 -9.39
C PHE A 132 -4.09 -19.55 -10.07
N GLU A 133 -4.37 -20.66 -10.73
CA GLU A 133 -5.69 -21.06 -11.21
C GLU A 133 -5.80 -22.58 -11.05
N ASN A 134 -6.96 -23.05 -10.63
CA ASN A 134 -7.27 -24.46 -10.53
C ASN A 134 -8.74 -24.69 -10.89
N ASP A 135 -8.98 -25.72 -11.68
CA ASP A 135 -10.32 -26.24 -11.94
C ASP A 135 -10.54 -27.49 -11.07
N ASN A 136 -11.51 -27.42 -10.21
CA ASN A 136 -11.92 -28.53 -9.37
C ASN A 136 -13.35 -28.92 -9.76
N ASP A 137 -13.47 -29.84 -10.71
CA ASP A 137 -14.74 -30.35 -11.22
C ASP A 137 -15.71 -29.25 -11.73
N GLY A 138 -15.17 -28.24 -12.40
CA GLY A 138 -15.94 -27.12 -12.96
C GLY A 138 -16.04 -25.90 -12.02
N GLU A 139 -15.52 -26.00 -10.81
CA GLU A 139 -15.36 -24.89 -9.90
C GLU A 139 -13.94 -24.31 -10.04
N ILE A 140 -13.85 -23.13 -10.66
CA ILE A 140 -12.57 -22.47 -10.88
C ILE A 140 -12.18 -21.68 -9.63
N GLN A 141 -11.02 -22.02 -9.07
CA GLN A 141 -10.37 -21.30 -7.98
C GLN A 141 -9.19 -20.51 -8.53
N SER A 142 -9.17 -19.20 -8.29
CA SER A 142 -8.15 -18.32 -8.85
C SER A 142 -8.05 -17.01 -8.05
N TYR A 143 -6.97 -16.27 -8.26
CA TYR A 143 -6.83 -14.89 -7.80
C TYR A 143 -7.50 -13.88 -8.74
N ASP A 144 -8.74 -14.13 -9.13
CA ASP A 144 -9.50 -13.24 -10.02
C ASP A 144 -9.70 -11.84 -9.44
N LYS A 145 -9.92 -11.77 -8.15
CA LYS A 145 -9.73 -10.56 -7.36
C LYS A 145 -8.26 -10.53 -6.96
N VAL A 146 -7.49 -9.73 -7.67
CA VAL A 146 -6.06 -9.62 -7.46
C VAL A 146 -5.75 -9.28 -6.01
N VAL A 147 -4.82 -9.98 -5.42
CA VAL A 147 -4.29 -9.64 -4.11
C VAL A 147 -3.06 -8.77 -4.28
N MET A 148 -3.06 -7.61 -3.66
CA MET A 148 -1.90 -6.77 -3.51
C MET A 148 -1.56 -6.64 -2.03
N LEU A 149 -0.33 -7.00 -1.67
CA LEU A 149 0.24 -6.76 -0.35
C LEU A 149 1.32 -5.69 -0.50
N ALA A 150 1.10 -4.53 0.07
CA ALA A 150 2.12 -3.51 0.23
C ALA A 150 2.72 -3.61 1.62
N GLY A 151 4.02 -3.49 1.73
CA GLY A 151 4.70 -3.52 3.01
C GLY A 151 5.89 -2.57 3.03
N GLY A 152 6.30 -2.18 4.22
CA GLY A 152 7.45 -1.32 4.36
C GLY A 152 8.06 -1.31 5.74
N ILE A 153 9.31 -0.87 5.74
CA ILE A 153 10.14 -0.69 6.92
C ILE A 153 10.56 0.78 7.03
N GLY A 154 10.60 1.27 8.24
CA GLY A 154 11.11 2.60 8.56
C GLY A 154 11.67 2.64 9.96
N PHE A 155 12.07 3.82 10.41
CA PHE A 155 12.54 4.02 11.77
C PHE A 155 12.06 5.34 12.36
N ALA A 156 12.06 5.43 13.69
CA ALA A 156 11.83 6.67 14.42
C ALA A 156 12.73 6.74 15.66
N ASN A 157 12.89 7.93 16.20
CA ASN A 157 13.40 8.08 17.56
C ASN A 157 12.42 7.41 18.52
N LYS A 158 12.93 6.67 19.49
CA LYS A 158 12.10 5.97 20.47
C LYS A 158 11.12 6.89 21.17
N GLU A 159 11.54 8.10 21.54
CA GLU A 159 10.68 9.11 22.15
C GLU A 159 9.51 9.56 21.27
N HIS A 160 9.63 9.39 19.94
CA HIS A 160 8.59 9.71 18.97
C HIS A 160 7.63 8.54 18.70
N SER A 161 7.86 7.36 19.26
CA SER A 161 7.01 6.19 19.03
C SER A 161 5.65 6.25 19.73
N ILE A 162 5.46 7.22 20.63
CA ILE A 162 4.22 7.41 21.39
C ILE A 162 3.64 8.79 21.08
N LYS A 163 2.33 8.84 20.85
CA LYS A 163 1.59 10.09 20.68
C LYS A 163 1.45 10.83 22.01
N ASN A 164 1.56 12.15 21.98
CA ASN A 164 1.18 12.98 23.11
C ASN A 164 -0.34 13.00 23.29
N LYS A 165 -0.79 13.24 24.49
CA LYS A 165 -2.21 13.52 24.76
C LYS A 165 -2.47 15.01 24.51
N PRO A 166 -3.59 15.35 23.85
CA PRO A 166 -4.01 16.75 23.76
C PRO A 166 -4.26 17.33 25.14
N GLU A 167 -3.85 18.58 25.33
CA GLU A 167 -4.04 19.34 26.58
C GLU A 167 -4.97 20.55 26.34
N LYS A 168 -5.45 21.12 27.41
CA LYS A 168 -6.22 22.36 27.32
C LYS A 168 -5.34 23.45 26.69
N ASP A 169 -5.93 24.25 25.82
CA ASP A 169 -5.29 25.33 25.07
C ASP A 169 -4.38 24.88 23.90
N ASP A 170 -4.31 23.58 23.60
CA ASP A 170 -3.70 23.11 22.35
C ASP A 170 -4.46 23.62 21.11
N LEU A 171 -3.73 23.95 20.07
CA LEU A 171 -4.32 24.41 18.82
C LEU A 171 -4.78 23.22 17.96
N ILE A 172 -6.02 23.30 17.50
CA ILE A 172 -6.54 22.37 16.50
C ILE A 172 -6.27 22.97 15.12
N VAL A 173 -5.40 22.34 14.35
CA VAL A 173 -5.08 22.75 12.98
C VAL A 173 -5.79 21.83 12.02
N ILE A 174 -6.62 22.38 11.13
CA ILE A 174 -7.29 21.67 10.05
C ILE A 174 -6.60 22.04 8.74
N MET A 175 -6.03 21.03 8.07
CA MET A 175 -5.41 21.17 6.75
C MET A 175 -6.13 20.26 5.78
N GLY A 176 -6.49 20.78 4.63
CA GLY A 176 -7.18 20.02 3.59
C GLY A 176 -7.89 20.92 2.61
N GLY A 177 -8.53 20.30 1.63
CA GLY A 177 -9.39 20.94 0.64
C GLY A 177 -10.78 20.34 0.66
N ASP A 178 -11.47 20.41 -0.49
CA ASP A 178 -12.78 19.82 -0.67
C ASP A 178 -12.72 18.29 -0.49
N ASN A 179 -13.68 17.77 0.24
CA ASN A 179 -13.86 16.33 0.39
C ASN A 179 -14.85 15.82 -0.64
N TYR A 180 -14.47 14.82 -1.39
CA TYR A 180 -15.34 14.15 -2.34
C TYR A 180 -15.87 12.85 -1.74
N ARG A 181 -17.13 12.55 -2.01
CA ARG A 181 -17.68 11.25 -1.62
C ARG A 181 -17.08 10.17 -2.52
N ILE A 182 -16.50 9.14 -1.93
CA ILE A 182 -16.32 7.87 -2.61
C ILE A 182 -17.71 7.36 -2.98
N GLY A 183 -17.89 6.80 -4.18
CA GLY A 183 -19.18 6.26 -4.60
C GLY A 183 -19.80 5.36 -3.53
N MET A 184 -21.13 5.32 -3.51
CA MET A 184 -21.98 4.76 -2.43
C MET A 184 -21.75 3.26 -2.17
N GLY A 185 -20.79 2.66 -2.41
CA GLY A 185 -20.47 1.26 -2.20
C GLY A 185 -18.98 0.99 -2.11
N GLY A 186 -18.13 2.05 -2.08
CA GLY A 186 -16.69 1.87 -2.21
C GLY A 186 -16.10 0.78 -1.31
N ALA A 187 -16.42 0.82 -0.01
CA ALA A 187 -15.96 -0.18 0.93
C ALA A 187 -16.73 -1.52 0.79
N ALA A 188 -18.04 -1.48 0.53
CA ALA A 188 -18.85 -2.67 0.32
C ALA A 188 -18.43 -3.43 -0.95
N VAL A 189 -18.18 -2.71 -2.04
CA VAL A 189 -17.72 -3.31 -3.30
C VAL A 189 -16.36 -3.99 -3.13
N SER A 190 -15.45 -3.42 -2.35
CA SER A 190 -14.16 -4.05 -2.08
C SER A 190 -14.25 -5.36 -1.30
N SER A 191 -15.34 -5.56 -0.56
CA SER A 191 -15.60 -6.77 0.22
C SER A 191 -16.50 -7.79 -0.48
N ALA A 192 -17.12 -7.41 -1.59
CA ALA A 192 -17.98 -8.29 -2.38
C ALA A 192 -17.20 -9.29 -3.22
N ASP A 193 -17.86 -10.33 -3.68
CA ASP A 193 -17.29 -11.28 -4.62
C ASP A 193 -17.05 -10.61 -5.98
N THR A 194 -15.99 -11.01 -6.66
CA THR A 194 -15.64 -10.44 -7.96
C THR A 194 -16.71 -10.78 -8.99
N GLY A 195 -17.26 -9.75 -9.64
CA GLY A 195 -18.35 -9.91 -10.61
C GLY A 195 -19.77 -9.85 -10.01
N GLU A 196 -19.92 -9.69 -8.70
CA GLU A 196 -21.22 -9.57 -8.04
C GLU A 196 -21.96 -8.29 -8.47
N PHE A 197 -21.22 -7.21 -8.71
CA PHE A 197 -21.78 -5.92 -9.15
C PHE A 197 -21.53 -5.66 -10.63
N SER A 198 -22.36 -4.82 -11.22
CA SER A 198 -22.12 -4.36 -12.58
C SER A 198 -20.83 -3.53 -12.66
N THR A 199 -20.07 -3.69 -13.73
CA THR A 199 -18.80 -2.99 -13.97
C THR A 199 -18.90 -1.47 -13.78
N GLY A 200 -20.03 -0.85 -14.13
CA GLY A 200 -20.25 0.58 -13.96
C GLY A 200 -20.30 1.05 -12.51
N ILE A 201 -20.82 0.23 -11.60
CA ILE A 201 -20.86 0.53 -10.15
C ILE A 201 -19.47 0.42 -9.57
N GLU A 202 -18.72 -0.60 -9.94
CA GLU A 202 -17.36 -0.87 -9.48
C GLU A 202 -16.41 0.25 -9.91
N LEU A 203 -16.44 0.66 -11.18
CA LEU A 203 -15.66 1.77 -11.68
C LEU A 203 -15.98 3.09 -10.96
N ASN A 204 -17.26 3.39 -10.72
CA ASN A 204 -17.64 4.60 -9.99
C ASN A 204 -17.18 4.61 -8.53
N ALA A 205 -17.02 3.45 -7.91
CA ALA A 205 -16.50 3.36 -6.55
C ALA A 205 -15.02 3.74 -6.45
N ILE A 206 -14.25 3.56 -7.53
CA ILE A 206 -12.79 3.74 -7.54
C ILE A 206 -12.36 5.09 -8.15
N GLN A 207 -13.08 5.60 -9.13
CA GLN A 207 -12.74 6.85 -9.83
C GLN A 207 -12.77 8.11 -8.94
N ARG A 208 -13.22 8.01 -7.71
CA ARG A 208 -13.36 9.13 -6.77
C ARG A 208 -12.55 8.97 -5.49
N SER A 209 -11.67 7.99 -5.43
CA SER A 209 -10.77 7.74 -4.29
C SER A 209 -9.43 8.46 -4.44
#